data_765f659348f83bc87adc7c74d2051bec
#
_entry.id   765f659348f83bc87adc7c74d2051bec
#
_cell.length_a   1.000
_cell.length_b   1.000
_cell.length_c   1.000
_cell.angle_alpha   90.00
_cell.angle_beta   90.00
_cell.angle_gamma   90.00
#
_symmetry.space_group_name_H-M   'P 1'
#
loop_
_entity.id
_entity.type
_entity.pdbx_description
1 polymer ?
#
loop_
_entity_poly.entity_id
_entity_poly.type
_entity_poly.pdbx_seq_one_letter_code
_entity_poly.pdbx_strand_id
1 'polypeptide(L)'
;MTARRVTRWQRDNVNRTLGAVVLLALATTAADAGADSLAKPAAAPAPTLRNNPATVRQAMEDELARSMKDLHMGDDDPRPYFIAYTISDLEQATTSATLGATTTAHAYRGRLLRTEVRVGDANFDNSNFEGGAHVESVPIEDDYAALRRELWLRSDEAYKNAVETLARKRSAAAGQAAADEDDGIGDFSPQGAAHVEVPFAASAANPEVLRETVRRLSLVLASFPEIYGSHVTGTAAVVRRRLASSEGSWVDDNQRTVRIDVIADTQADDGMKLRSFVPFSALEPAGLPPFVEMEKAVRAMAKELVAVRHAPIATSGAGAVLFEGPAAAQIVKILLGDQLGGTPPPKTASAGSDDGGQQSVLANKLGQRVAAPTLSLVDDPLLAVAPGKAPVFGTYRVDDEGVPAQRVSLIEKGVLKTLLMSRTPRKEITKSNGHGRAPRFAGVRAHVGALVLSSAKGVKRADLVAGLDKIAKGGGVTTYIVRLLDDGSIPGDIDDMSAMFSFGGGSHGPPPIRPLIVYRVSHGKETLVRGVTLENLLPRSFKEVSAAGNEPVVYNYLDGGPGFSGVPSTIIAPALLFPDVDIRRQPGKHRKPPVYPSPLALPAPPAAESQSPQSPR
;
A
#
# COMPACT_ATOMS: atom_id res chain seq x y z
N MET A 1 -35.50 -21.81 -28.77
CA MET A 1 -36.02 -20.55 -28.20
C MET A 1 -35.71 -20.49 -26.71
N THR A 2 -34.46 -20.36 -26.30
CA THR A 2 -34.04 -20.18 -24.87
C THR A 2 -32.59 -19.72 -24.73
N ALA A 3 -32.18 -18.65 -25.42
CA ALA A 3 -30.83 -18.13 -25.31
C ALA A 3 -30.76 -16.59 -25.24
N ARG A 4 -31.81 -15.89 -24.77
CA ARG A 4 -31.83 -14.41 -24.75
C ARG A 4 -32.18 -13.75 -23.40
N ARG A 5 -32.23 -14.48 -22.27
CA ARG A 5 -32.60 -13.89 -20.96
C ARG A 5 -31.46 -13.76 -19.92
N VAL A 6 -30.27 -14.31 -20.16
CA VAL A 6 -29.17 -14.28 -19.18
C VAL A 6 -28.29 -13.03 -19.30
N THR A 7 -28.30 -12.34 -20.44
CA THR A 7 -27.38 -11.21 -20.70
C THR A 7 -27.83 -9.84 -20.16
N ARG A 8 -29.05 -9.72 -19.62
CA ARG A 8 -29.57 -8.41 -19.14
C ARG A 8 -29.28 -8.17 -17.65
N TRP A 9 -29.25 -9.24 -16.86
CA TRP A 9 -28.98 -9.12 -15.41
C TRP A 9 -27.51 -8.81 -15.06
N GLN A 10 -26.56 -9.28 -15.85
CA GLN A 10 -25.14 -8.97 -15.66
C GLN A 10 -24.75 -7.54 -16.05
N ARG A 11 -25.50 -6.91 -16.97
CA ARG A 11 -25.24 -5.50 -17.34
C ARG A 11 -25.74 -4.49 -16.32
N ASP A 12 -26.75 -4.80 -15.55
CA ASP A 12 -27.33 -3.86 -14.58
C ASP A 12 -26.53 -3.80 -13.26
N ASN A 13 -25.81 -4.86 -12.90
CA ASN A 13 -24.95 -4.86 -11.71
C ASN A 13 -23.57 -4.21 -11.94
N VAL A 14 -22.99 -4.32 -13.13
CA VAL A 14 -21.74 -3.63 -13.48
C VAL A 14 -21.92 -2.10 -13.51
N ASN A 15 -23.11 -1.62 -13.90
CA ASN A 15 -23.39 -0.17 -13.93
C ASN A 15 -23.73 0.43 -12.56
N ARG A 16 -24.05 -0.36 -11.53
CA ARG A 16 -24.29 0.16 -10.18
C ARG A 16 -23.02 0.35 -9.36
N THR A 17 -21.99 -0.47 -9.59
CA THR A 17 -20.68 -0.33 -8.91
C THR A 17 -19.81 0.75 -9.54
N LEU A 18 -19.96 1.04 -10.83
CA LEU A 18 -19.27 2.15 -11.52
C LEU A 18 -19.89 3.53 -11.26
N GLY A 19 -21.18 3.58 -10.86
CA GLY A 19 -21.90 4.83 -10.59
C GLY A 19 -21.50 5.54 -9.29
N ALA A 20 -20.91 4.83 -8.32
CA ALA A 20 -20.58 5.38 -7.01
C ALA A 20 -19.18 6.04 -6.93
N VAL A 21 -18.31 5.83 -7.90
CA VAL A 21 -16.94 6.39 -7.90
C VAL A 21 -16.81 7.62 -8.81
N VAL A 22 -17.76 7.87 -9.72
CA VAL A 22 -17.67 8.96 -10.73
C VAL A 22 -18.47 10.22 -10.34
N LEU A 23 -19.28 10.22 -9.27
CA LEU A 23 -20.19 11.31 -8.92
C LEU A 23 -19.63 12.36 -7.95
N LEU A 24 -18.31 12.39 -7.70
CA LEU A 24 -17.69 13.44 -6.86
C LEU A 24 -16.86 14.48 -7.65
N ALA A 25 -16.92 14.50 -8.97
CA ALA A 25 -16.06 15.38 -9.79
C ALA A 25 -16.78 16.35 -10.75
N LEU A 26 -18.12 16.47 -10.70
CA LEU A 26 -18.83 17.38 -11.64
C LEU A 26 -19.99 18.11 -10.97
N ALA A 27 -19.68 19.17 -10.23
CA ALA A 27 -20.64 20.23 -9.90
C ALA A 27 -19.92 21.55 -9.62
N THR A 28 -19.37 22.19 -10.66
CA THR A 28 -19.13 23.62 -10.67
C THR A 28 -19.30 24.17 -12.09
N THR A 29 -20.52 24.56 -12.45
CA THR A 29 -20.72 25.64 -13.45
C THR A 29 -21.94 26.43 -13.11
N ALA A 30 -21.71 27.74 -12.88
CA ALA A 30 -22.51 28.88 -13.16
C ALA A 30 -23.83 29.15 -12.42
N ALA A 31 -23.80 30.14 -11.57
CA ALA A 31 -24.80 31.22 -11.62
C ALA A 31 -24.23 32.46 -10.92
N ASP A 32 -23.93 33.44 -11.72
CA ASP A 32 -23.66 34.82 -11.31
C ASP A 32 -25.01 35.51 -11.16
N ALA A 33 -25.36 35.95 -9.96
CA ALA A 33 -26.38 37.01 -9.74
C ALA A 33 -26.40 37.45 -8.26
N GLY A 34 -26.10 38.71 -8.01
CA GLY A 34 -26.67 39.47 -6.91
C GLY A 34 -25.90 39.48 -5.59
N ALA A 35 -25.05 40.46 -5.43
CA ALA A 35 -24.49 40.83 -4.12
C ALA A 35 -25.62 41.29 -3.18
N ASP A 36 -25.89 40.52 -2.16
CA ASP A 36 -26.49 41.00 -0.91
C ASP A 36 -25.73 40.44 0.26
N SER A 37 -25.22 41.36 1.07
CA SER A 37 -24.42 41.14 2.26
C SER A 37 -25.22 40.40 3.34
N LEU A 38 -25.22 39.08 3.31
CA LEU A 38 -25.64 38.27 4.41
C LEU A 38 -24.40 37.82 5.17
N ALA A 39 -24.30 38.23 6.43
CA ALA A 39 -23.28 37.81 7.35
C ALA A 39 -23.13 36.26 7.32
N LYS A 40 -21.94 35.80 6.94
CA LYS A 40 -21.59 34.38 6.90
C LYS A 40 -21.83 33.81 8.30
N PRO A 41 -22.74 32.83 8.50
CA PRO A 41 -22.88 32.19 9.78
C PRO A 41 -21.54 31.57 10.16
N ALA A 42 -21.08 31.84 11.38
CA ALA A 42 -19.90 31.19 11.93
C ALA A 42 -20.04 29.68 11.73
N ALA A 43 -19.08 29.06 11.05
CA ALA A 43 -19.06 27.62 10.86
C ALA A 43 -19.21 26.97 12.24
N ALA A 44 -20.26 26.18 12.44
CA ALA A 44 -20.43 25.41 13.65
C ALA A 44 -19.14 24.60 13.87
N PRO A 45 -18.59 24.55 15.10
CA PRO A 45 -17.42 23.74 15.38
C PRO A 45 -17.71 22.31 14.92
N ALA A 46 -16.79 21.73 14.16
CA ALA A 46 -16.90 20.34 13.73
C ALA A 46 -17.21 19.47 14.98
N PRO A 47 -18.21 18.58 14.90
CA PRO A 47 -18.58 17.75 16.04
C PRO A 47 -17.33 17.02 16.52
N THR A 48 -16.89 17.32 17.72
CA THR A 48 -15.86 16.52 18.39
C THR A 48 -16.48 15.15 18.60
N LEU A 49 -15.85 14.10 18.04
CA LEU A 49 -16.21 12.72 18.36
C LEU A 49 -16.25 12.64 19.89
N ARG A 50 -17.43 12.40 20.44
CA ARG A 50 -17.56 12.10 21.87
C ARG A 50 -16.93 10.72 22.03
N ASN A 51 -15.64 10.69 22.32
CA ASN A 51 -14.92 9.47 22.63
C ASN A 51 -15.45 8.93 23.96
N ASN A 52 -16.53 8.16 23.89
CA ASN A 52 -16.93 7.31 25.00
C ASN A 52 -16.63 5.85 24.59
N PRO A 53 -15.40 5.38 24.81
CA PRO A 53 -15.00 4.02 24.43
C PRO A 53 -15.89 2.96 25.10
N ALA A 54 -16.41 3.25 26.31
CA ALA A 54 -17.31 2.36 27.01
C ALA A 54 -18.62 2.12 26.26
N THR A 55 -19.21 3.15 25.62
CA THR A 55 -20.45 2.99 24.84
C THR A 55 -20.25 2.12 23.62
N VAL A 56 -19.16 2.32 22.88
CA VAL A 56 -18.87 1.53 21.68
C VAL A 56 -18.58 0.08 22.06
N ARG A 57 -17.76 -0.14 23.08
CA ARG A 57 -17.45 -1.47 23.62
C ARG A 57 -18.72 -2.20 24.02
N GLN A 58 -19.55 -1.56 24.83
CA GLN A 58 -20.79 -2.15 25.30
C GLN A 58 -21.74 -2.52 24.14
N ALA A 59 -21.88 -1.63 23.14
CA ALA A 59 -22.71 -1.91 21.98
C ALA A 59 -22.20 -3.15 21.19
N MET A 60 -20.86 -3.25 21.01
CA MET A 60 -20.24 -4.40 20.33
C MET A 60 -20.41 -5.69 21.13
N GLU A 61 -20.11 -5.70 22.43
CA GLU A 61 -20.20 -6.88 23.30
C GLU A 61 -21.65 -7.38 23.44
N ASP A 62 -22.61 -6.47 23.66
CA ASP A 62 -24.02 -6.81 23.80
C ASP A 62 -24.61 -7.38 22.49
N GLU A 63 -24.25 -6.80 21.32
CA GLU A 63 -24.74 -7.34 20.04
C GLU A 63 -24.06 -8.65 19.67
N LEU A 64 -22.78 -8.78 19.99
CA LEU A 64 -22.03 -10.02 19.80
C LEU A 64 -22.68 -11.18 20.58
N ALA A 65 -22.96 -10.95 21.86
CA ALA A 65 -23.61 -11.95 22.71
C ALA A 65 -25.01 -12.32 22.19
N ARG A 66 -25.81 -11.32 21.74
CA ARG A 66 -27.11 -11.56 21.15
C ARG A 66 -27.03 -12.33 19.84
N SER A 67 -26.15 -11.91 18.91
CA SER A 67 -26.00 -12.53 17.61
C SER A 67 -25.51 -13.97 17.73
N MET A 68 -24.57 -14.27 18.61
CA MET A 68 -24.11 -15.65 18.87
C MET A 68 -25.23 -16.55 19.39
N LYS A 69 -26.17 -16.01 20.16
CA LYS A 69 -27.27 -16.75 20.75
C LYS A 69 -28.45 -16.94 19.77
N ASP A 70 -28.85 -15.85 19.09
CA ASP A 70 -30.16 -15.75 18.48
C ASP A 70 -30.11 -15.72 16.94
N LEU A 71 -28.92 -15.59 16.32
CA LEU A 71 -28.80 -15.43 14.85
C LEU A 71 -28.94 -16.77 14.14
N HIS A 72 -30.11 -17.03 13.58
CA HIS A 72 -30.43 -18.17 12.72
C HIS A 72 -31.73 -17.87 11.93
N MET A 73 -31.90 -18.45 10.75
CA MET A 73 -33.11 -18.31 9.92
C MET A 73 -34.15 -19.37 10.22
N GLY A 74 -33.75 -20.62 10.37
CA GLY A 74 -34.60 -21.77 10.68
C GLY A 74 -33.88 -22.77 11.58
N ASP A 75 -34.61 -23.76 12.07
CA ASP A 75 -34.08 -24.76 13.02
C ASP A 75 -32.97 -25.62 12.40
N ASP A 76 -33.03 -25.86 11.08
CA ASP A 76 -32.08 -26.67 10.32
C ASP A 76 -30.87 -25.83 9.77
N ASP A 77 -30.93 -24.50 9.89
CA ASP A 77 -29.85 -23.63 9.38
C ASP A 77 -28.64 -23.62 10.33
N PRO A 78 -27.41 -23.58 9.79
CA PRO A 78 -26.23 -23.58 10.62
C PRO A 78 -26.13 -22.28 11.43
N ARG A 79 -25.91 -22.40 12.74
CA ARG A 79 -25.67 -21.25 13.62
C ARG A 79 -24.24 -20.76 13.47
N PRO A 80 -23.98 -19.47 13.71
CA PRO A 80 -22.61 -18.97 13.76
C PRO A 80 -21.81 -19.68 14.86
N TYR A 81 -20.63 -20.15 14.54
CA TYR A 81 -19.66 -20.61 15.53
C TYR A 81 -18.62 -19.55 15.89
N PHE A 82 -18.47 -18.53 15.02
CA PHE A 82 -17.57 -17.40 15.23
C PHE A 82 -18.20 -16.12 14.66
N ILE A 83 -18.14 -15.04 15.43
CA ILE A 83 -18.47 -13.69 14.99
C ILE A 83 -17.38 -12.73 15.47
N ALA A 84 -16.97 -11.81 14.61
CA ALA A 84 -16.10 -10.70 14.99
C ALA A 84 -16.58 -9.38 14.39
N TYR A 85 -16.50 -8.33 15.20
CA TYR A 85 -16.74 -6.96 14.78
C TYR A 85 -15.44 -6.16 14.87
N THR A 86 -15.14 -5.40 13.83
CA THR A 86 -14.06 -4.43 13.87
C THR A 86 -14.62 -3.06 13.50
N ILE A 87 -14.59 -2.12 14.44
CA ILE A 87 -14.92 -0.71 14.20
C ILE A 87 -13.62 0.07 14.04
N SER A 88 -13.46 0.72 12.89
CA SER A 88 -12.31 1.56 12.57
C SER A 88 -12.75 3.01 12.42
N ASP A 89 -12.29 3.88 13.31
CA ASP A 89 -12.45 5.33 13.17
C ASP A 89 -11.24 5.88 12.43
N LEU A 90 -11.48 6.49 11.29
CA LEU A 90 -10.46 7.15 10.49
C LEU A 90 -10.57 8.67 10.63
N GLU A 91 -9.48 9.30 10.99
CA GLU A 91 -9.27 10.73 10.86
C GLU A 91 -8.08 10.99 9.95
N GLN A 92 -8.28 11.78 8.90
CA GLN A 92 -7.26 12.04 7.91
C GLN A 92 -7.29 13.51 7.49
N ALA A 93 -6.11 14.10 7.38
CA ALA A 93 -5.91 15.40 6.77
C ALA A 93 -4.98 15.27 5.58
N THR A 94 -5.38 15.82 4.43
CA THR A 94 -4.58 15.82 3.21
C THR A 94 -4.44 17.24 2.67
N THR A 95 -3.22 17.60 2.32
CA THR A 95 -2.92 18.87 1.62
C THR A 95 -2.03 18.58 0.43
N SER A 96 -2.36 19.13 -0.71
CA SER A 96 -1.52 19.03 -1.92
C SER A 96 -1.17 20.43 -2.42
N ALA A 97 0.01 20.55 -3.02
CA ALA A 97 0.49 21.79 -3.62
C ALA A 97 1.34 21.54 -4.87
N THR A 98 1.36 22.51 -5.75
CA THR A 98 2.23 22.57 -6.94
C THR A 98 2.88 23.95 -7.03
N LEU A 99 4.18 24.00 -7.28
CA LEU A 99 4.95 25.23 -7.51
C LEU A 99 4.66 26.35 -6.49
N GLY A 100 4.45 26.01 -5.22
CA GLY A 100 4.16 26.96 -4.14
C GLY A 100 2.68 27.31 -3.95
N ALA A 101 1.78 26.82 -4.81
CA ALA A 101 0.34 27.02 -4.71
C ALA A 101 -0.36 25.77 -4.17
N THR A 102 -1.22 25.94 -3.17
CA THR A 102 -2.05 24.83 -2.65
C THR A 102 -3.12 24.47 -3.67
N THR A 103 -3.20 23.20 -4.03
CA THR A 103 -4.22 22.67 -4.96
C THR A 103 -5.40 22.07 -4.22
N THR A 104 -5.15 21.36 -3.11
CA THR A 104 -6.20 20.79 -2.25
C THR A 104 -5.81 20.88 -0.78
N ALA A 105 -6.80 21.04 0.08
CA ALA A 105 -6.66 20.92 1.52
C ALA A 105 -8.01 20.45 2.08
N HIS A 106 -8.05 19.23 2.59
CA HIS A 106 -9.29 18.66 3.12
C HIS A 106 -9.02 17.76 4.31
N ALA A 107 -10.02 17.64 5.17
CA ALA A 107 -10.06 16.67 6.25
C ALA A 107 -11.19 15.67 5.99
N TYR A 108 -10.93 14.43 6.33
CA TYR A 108 -11.90 13.36 6.27
C TYR A 108 -12.03 12.70 7.63
N ARG A 109 -13.26 12.41 8.02
CA ARG A 109 -13.61 11.58 9.15
C ARG A 109 -14.61 10.53 8.71
N GLY A 110 -14.45 9.31 9.19
CA GLY A 110 -15.37 8.24 8.89
C GLY A 110 -15.21 7.09 9.86
N ARG A 111 -16.26 6.32 10.00
CA ARG A 111 -16.27 5.09 10.78
C ARG A 111 -16.67 3.95 9.87
N LEU A 112 -15.87 2.90 9.88
CA LEU A 112 -16.15 1.67 9.17
C LEU A 112 -16.40 0.55 10.16
N LEU A 113 -17.38 -0.29 9.85
CA LEU A 113 -17.65 -1.54 10.53
C LEU A 113 -17.32 -2.69 9.57
N ARG A 114 -16.41 -3.55 9.98
CA ARG A 114 -16.20 -4.87 9.39
C ARG A 114 -16.92 -5.90 10.23
N THR A 115 -17.78 -6.68 9.60
CA THR A 115 -18.50 -7.78 10.24
C THR A 115 -18.05 -9.09 9.64
N GLU A 116 -17.60 -10.00 10.47
CA GLU A 116 -17.25 -11.36 10.08
C GLU A 116 -18.16 -12.34 10.79
N VAL A 117 -18.83 -13.20 10.03
CA VAL A 117 -19.69 -14.29 10.54
C VAL A 117 -19.25 -15.58 9.89
N ARG A 118 -18.97 -16.60 10.71
CA ARG A 118 -18.61 -17.94 10.24
C ARG A 118 -19.64 -18.96 10.69
N VAL A 119 -20.07 -19.77 9.74
CA VAL A 119 -21.03 -20.87 9.91
C VAL A 119 -20.42 -22.18 9.41
N GLY A 120 -20.83 -23.29 9.99
CA GLY A 120 -20.15 -24.58 9.82
C GLY A 120 -19.29 -24.87 11.03
N ASP A 121 -18.04 -25.22 10.84
CA ASP A 121 -17.04 -25.38 11.90
C ASP A 121 -15.64 -24.97 11.41
N ALA A 122 -14.65 -24.99 12.30
CA ALA A 122 -13.30 -24.55 11.96
C ALA A 122 -12.60 -25.38 10.88
N ASN A 123 -13.07 -26.60 10.60
CA ASN A 123 -12.53 -27.45 9.55
C ASN A 123 -13.18 -27.14 8.19
N PHE A 124 -14.48 -26.82 8.19
CA PHE A 124 -15.20 -26.52 6.97
C PHE A 124 -16.26 -25.45 7.21
N ASP A 125 -15.95 -24.23 6.86
CA ASP A 125 -16.82 -23.06 7.02
C ASP A 125 -17.08 -22.33 5.68
N ASN A 126 -17.79 -21.19 5.76
CA ASN A 126 -18.08 -20.33 4.61
C ASN A 126 -16.89 -19.52 4.11
N SER A 127 -15.76 -19.49 4.82
CA SER A 127 -14.59 -18.72 4.41
C SER A 127 -13.72 -19.46 3.39
N ASN A 128 -12.63 -18.83 2.96
CA ASN A 128 -11.69 -19.41 2.00
C ASN A 128 -12.37 -19.92 0.71
N PHE A 129 -13.42 -19.23 0.30
CA PHE A 129 -14.22 -19.50 -0.89
C PHE A 129 -14.55 -18.17 -1.59
N GLU A 130 -15.62 -18.11 -2.38
CA GLU A 130 -16.10 -16.87 -3.02
C GLU A 130 -16.65 -15.89 -1.98
N GLY A 131 -16.45 -14.60 -2.20
CA GLY A 131 -17.01 -13.55 -1.37
C GLY A 131 -15.99 -12.50 -0.95
N GLY A 132 -16.47 -11.30 -0.68
CA GLY A 132 -15.70 -10.15 -0.23
C GLY A 132 -15.83 -9.93 1.28
N ALA A 133 -15.05 -9.01 1.81
CA ALA A 133 -15.21 -8.53 3.18
C ALA A 133 -16.49 -7.69 3.29
N HIS A 134 -17.28 -7.91 4.34
CA HIS A 134 -18.42 -7.06 4.70
C HIS A 134 -17.90 -5.84 5.44
N VAL A 135 -17.70 -4.73 4.73
CA VAL A 135 -17.20 -3.47 5.30
C VAL A 135 -18.12 -2.34 4.88
N GLU A 136 -18.73 -1.69 5.87
CA GLU A 136 -19.71 -0.64 5.65
C GLU A 136 -19.41 0.61 6.47
N SER A 137 -19.84 1.76 5.95
CA SER A 137 -19.81 3.01 6.71
C SER A 137 -20.96 3.04 7.72
N VAL A 138 -20.64 3.38 8.97
CA VAL A 138 -21.60 3.45 10.07
C VAL A 138 -21.52 4.82 10.76
N PRO A 139 -22.52 5.19 11.59
CA PRO A 139 -22.52 6.48 12.31
C PRO A 139 -21.21 6.74 13.06
N ILE A 140 -20.72 7.97 12.97
CA ILE A 140 -19.48 8.39 13.64
C ILE A 140 -19.68 8.77 15.11
N GLU A 141 -20.92 9.01 15.53
CA GLU A 141 -21.29 9.29 16.91
C GLU A 141 -21.25 8.01 17.76
N ASP A 142 -20.84 8.15 19.01
CA ASP A 142 -20.86 7.06 19.98
C ASP A 142 -22.27 6.94 20.60
N ASP A 143 -23.28 6.71 19.74
CA ASP A 143 -24.65 6.44 20.17
C ASP A 143 -24.88 4.93 20.26
N TYR A 144 -25.25 4.46 21.44
CA TYR A 144 -25.43 3.04 21.71
C TYR A 144 -26.51 2.40 20.84
N ALA A 145 -27.67 3.06 20.70
CA ALA A 145 -28.80 2.49 19.96
C ALA A 145 -28.50 2.46 18.45
N ALA A 146 -27.90 3.52 17.92
CA ALA A 146 -27.51 3.59 16.52
C ALA A 146 -26.45 2.52 16.20
N LEU A 147 -25.42 2.38 17.03
CA LEU A 147 -24.38 1.35 16.83
C LEU A 147 -24.96 -0.06 16.92
N ARG A 148 -25.82 -0.33 17.93
CA ARG A 148 -26.50 -1.63 18.06
C ARG A 148 -27.32 -1.98 16.83
N ARG A 149 -28.05 -0.99 16.27
CA ARG A 149 -28.85 -1.19 15.07
C ARG A 149 -27.97 -1.54 13.86
N GLU A 150 -26.87 -0.84 13.64
CA GLU A 150 -25.96 -1.14 12.52
C GLU A 150 -25.28 -2.51 12.72
N LEU A 151 -24.79 -2.83 13.90
CA LEU A 151 -24.21 -4.13 14.22
C LEU A 151 -25.21 -5.26 13.94
N TRP A 152 -26.46 -5.11 14.40
CA TRP A 152 -27.53 -6.08 14.15
C TRP A 152 -27.78 -6.29 12.66
N LEU A 153 -27.98 -5.19 11.91
CA LEU A 153 -28.30 -5.28 10.48
C LEU A 153 -27.15 -5.93 9.69
N ARG A 154 -25.91 -5.56 10.00
CA ARG A 154 -24.74 -6.14 9.32
C ARG A 154 -24.45 -7.57 9.75
N SER A 155 -24.79 -7.96 10.95
CA SER A 155 -24.73 -9.36 11.39
C SER A 155 -25.73 -10.23 10.65
N ASP A 156 -26.95 -9.76 10.47
CA ASP A 156 -28.00 -10.46 9.70
C ASP A 156 -27.58 -10.65 8.23
N GLU A 157 -27.09 -9.59 7.60
CA GLU A 157 -26.60 -9.62 6.22
C GLU A 157 -25.40 -10.58 6.05
N ALA A 158 -24.41 -10.45 6.93
CA ALA A 158 -23.21 -11.29 6.89
C ALA A 158 -23.53 -12.76 7.15
N TYR A 159 -24.48 -13.04 8.06
CA TYR A 159 -24.92 -14.39 8.35
C TYR A 159 -25.62 -15.04 7.15
N LYS A 160 -26.56 -14.34 6.50
CA LYS A 160 -27.25 -14.84 5.30
C LYS A 160 -26.26 -15.15 4.19
N ASN A 161 -25.32 -14.25 3.95
CA ASN A 161 -24.25 -14.48 2.99
C ASN A 161 -23.35 -15.68 3.38
N ALA A 162 -23.05 -15.84 4.67
CA ALA A 162 -22.25 -16.97 5.15
C ALA A 162 -22.95 -18.31 4.90
N VAL A 163 -24.26 -18.41 5.20
CA VAL A 163 -25.06 -19.63 4.96
C VAL A 163 -25.12 -19.97 3.47
N GLU A 164 -25.38 -18.96 2.62
CA GLU A 164 -25.42 -19.16 1.17
C GLU A 164 -24.04 -19.57 0.63
N THR A 165 -22.98 -18.94 1.08
CA THR A 165 -21.61 -19.25 0.65
C THR A 165 -21.20 -20.66 1.10
N LEU A 166 -21.55 -21.07 2.32
CA LEU A 166 -21.30 -22.43 2.80
C LEU A 166 -22.05 -23.48 1.93
N ALA A 167 -23.30 -23.21 1.58
CA ALA A 167 -24.07 -24.09 0.71
C ALA A 167 -23.43 -24.23 -0.69
N ARG A 168 -22.99 -23.11 -1.28
CA ARG A 168 -22.27 -23.11 -2.56
C ARG A 168 -20.92 -23.86 -2.45
N LYS A 169 -20.17 -23.64 -1.39
CA LYS A 169 -18.89 -24.33 -1.14
C LYS A 169 -19.09 -25.85 -1.00
N ARG A 170 -20.12 -26.28 -0.25
CA ARG A 170 -20.47 -27.72 -0.14
C ARG A 170 -20.81 -28.32 -1.51
N SER A 171 -21.59 -27.61 -2.33
CA SER A 171 -21.94 -28.06 -3.68
C SER A 171 -20.71 -28.16 -4.59
N ALA A 172 -19.81 -27.21 -4.52
CA ALA A 172 -18.55 -27.23 -5.27
C ALA A 172 -17.63 -28.38 -4.82
N ALA A 173 -17.48 -28.59 -3.52
CA ALA A 173 -16.70 -29.69 -2.95
C ALA A 173 -17.28 -31.07 -3.34
N ALA A 174 -18.59 -31.24 -3.32
CA ALA A 174 -19.24 -32.48 -3.77
C ALA A 174 -19.00 -32.77 -5.26
N GLY A 175 -18.88 -31.74 -6.09
CA GLY A 175 -18.53 -31.87 -7.51
C GLY A 175 -17.06 -32.19 -7.76
N GLN A 176 -16.17 -31.80 -6.86
CA GLN A 176 -14.72 -32.01 -6.96
C GLN A 176 -14.22 -33.26 -6.23
N ALA A 177 -15.00 -33.86 -5.35
CA ALA A 177 -14.64 -35.02 -4.53
C ALA A 177 -14.16 -36.26 -5.32
N ALA A 178 -14.22 -36.23 -6.65
CA ALA A 178 -13.62 -37.24 -7.52
C ALA A 178 -12.18 -36.91 -7.99
N ALA A 179 -11.65 -35.71 -7.68
CA ALA A 179 -10.39 -35.22 -8.24
C ALA A 179 -9.30 -34.86 -7.23
N ASP A 180 -9.64 -34.47 -6.00
CA ASP A 180 -8.65 -34.05 -5.00
C ASP A 180 -8.85 -34.81 -3.69
N GLU A 181 -7.75 -35.36 -3.14
CA GLU A 181 -7.69 -35.83 -1.76
C GLU A 181 -7.96 -34.62 -0.84
N ASP A 182 -8.96 -34.74 0.04
CA ASP A 182 -9.18 -33.77 1.12
C ASP A 182 -7.89 -33.72 1.96
N ASP A 183 -7.18 -32.62 1.89
CA ASP A 183 -5.91 -32.41 2.60
C ASP A 183 -6.08 -32.42 4.13
N GLY A 184 -7.31 -32.49 4.66
CA GLY A 184 -7.64 -32.41 6.08
C GLY A 184 -7.26 -31.06 6.71
N ILE A 185 -7.07 -30.01 5.89
CA ILE A 185 -6.72 -28.67 6.34
C ILE A 185 -7.99 -27.89 6.61
N GLY A 186 -8.17 -27.46 7.86
CA GLY A 186 -9.30 -26.59 8.23
C GLY A 186 -9.28 -25.24 7.53
N ASP A 187 -10.42 -24.57 7.56
CA ASP A 187 -10.57 -23.22 6.99
C ASP A 187 -10.20 -22.10 7.98
N PHE A 188 -10.17 -22.41 9.27
CA PHE A 188 -9.93 -21.42 10.33
C PHE A 188 -9.15 -21.98 11.52
N SER A 189 -8.15 -21.27 12.01
CA SER A 189 -7.41 -21.65 13.21
C SER A 189 -7.96 -20.91 14.43
N PRO A 190 -8.53 -21.62 15.45
CA PRO A 190 -8.97 -21.02 16.70
C PRO A 190 -7.80 -20.37 17.43
N GLN A 191 -8.05 -19.27 18.14
CA GLN A 191 -7.05 -18.53 18.91
C GLN A 191 -7.56 -18.21 20.31
N GLY A 192 -6.64 -18.02 21.26
CA GLY A 192 -6.98 -17.50 22.56
C GLY A 192 -7.39 -16.02 22.52
N ALA A 193 -8.20 -15.59 23.49
CA ALA A 193 -8.62 -14.20 23.61
C ALA A 193 -7.44 -13.24 23.77
N ALA A 194 -7.42 -12.17 23.00
CA ALA A 194 -6.46 -11.08 23.14
C ALA A 194 -7.14 -9.87 23.82
N HIS A 195 -6.46 -9.29 24.81
CA HIS A 195 -6.92 -8.08 25.48
C HIS A 195 -5.84 -7.02 25.39
N VAL A 196 -6.07 -6.00 24.53
CA VAL A 196 -5.15 -4.89 24.32
C VAL A 196 -5.92 -3.58 24.32
N GLU A 197 -5.52 -2.66 25.16
CA GLU A 197 -6.02 -1.29 25.17
C GLU A 197 -4.84 -0.32 25.14
N VAL A 198 -4.79 0.50 24.09
CA VAL A 198 -3.78 1.53 23.90
C VAL A 198 -4.46 2.89 24.07
N PRO A 199 -3.97 3.75 24.97
CA PRO A 199 -4.52 5.08 25.14
C PRO A 199 -4.60 5.82 23.80
N PHE A 200 -5.78 6.34 23.49
CA PHE A 200 -6.02 7.12 22.29
C PHE A 200 -6.14 8.60 22.64
N ALA A 201 -5.17 9.40 22.21
CA ALA A 201 -5.32 10.85 22.16
C ALA A 201 -5.89 11.23 20.80
N ALA A 202 -7.10 11.76 20.78
CA ALA A 202 -7.70 12.28 19.56
C ALA A 202 -6.79 13.36 18.96
N SER A 203 -6.44 13.19 17.71
CA SER A 203 -5.81 14.24 16.91
C SER A 203 -6.87 14.76 15.96
N ALA A 204 -7.25 16.00 16.08
CA ALA A 204 -8.14 16.59 15.09
C ALA A 204 -7.42 16.58 13.74
N ALA A 205 -8.01 15.92 12.73
CA ALA A 205 -7.51 15.98 11.38
C ALA A 205 -7.53 17.44 10.89
N ASN A 206 -6.38 18.08 10.91
CA ASN A 206 -6.23 19.47 10.52
C ASN A 206 -5.27 19.57 9.32
N PRO A 207 -5.76 19.87 8.11
CA PRO A 207 -4.93 20.00 6.92
C PRO A 207 -3.90 21.14 7.01
N GLU A 208 -4.13 22.13 7.86
CA GLU A 208 -3.22 23.26 8.04
C GLU A 208 -1.86 22.83 8.66
N VAL A 209 -1.83 21.71 9.41
CA VAL A 209 -0.60 21.21 10.05
C VAL A 209 0.52 20.95 9.04
N LEU A 210 0.18 20.43 7.86
CA LEU A 210 1.16 20.13 6.80
C LEU A 210 1.16 21.17 5.67
N ARG A 211 0.19 22.07 5.63
CA ARG A 211 -0.04 22.97 4.50
C ARG A 211 1.18 23.83 4.15
N GLU A 212 1.73 24.51 5.13
CA GLU A 212 2.88 25.40 4.89
C GLU A 212 4.12 24.59 4.46
N THR A 213 4.37 23.45 5.08
CA THR A 213 5.48 22.57 4.71
C THR A 213 5.34 22.07 3.28
N VAL A 214 4.17 21.55 2.91
CA VAL A 214 3.84 21.05 1.56
C VAL A 214 3.98 22.15 0.52
N ARG A 215 3.41 23.34 0.80
CA ARG A 215 3.49 24.51 -0.06
C ARG A 215 4.95 24.93 -0.30
N ARG A 216 5.76 25.04 0.75
CA ARG A 216 7.16 25.41 0.66
C ARG A 216 8.01 24.37 -0.07
N LEU A 217 7.79 23.06 0.16
CA LEU A 217 8.50 22.02 -0.57
C LEU A 217 8.15 22.06 -2.07
N SER A 218 6.89 22.28 -2.41
CA SER A 218 6.49 22.42 -3.82
C SER A 218 7.09 23.65 -4.50
N LEU A 219 7.29 24.76 -3.75
CA LEU A 219 7.92 25.98 -4.27
C LEU A 219 9.41 25.75 -4.62
N VAL A 220 10.10 24.81 -3.94
CA VAL A 220 11.48 24.46 -4.29
C VAL A 220 11.60 24.05 -5.74
N LEU A 221 10.60 23.31 -6.28
CA LEU A 221 10.60 22.81 -7.64
C LEU A 221 10.42 23.93 -8.69
N ALA A 222 9.86 25.08 -8.31
CA ALA A 222 9.77 26.25 -9.18
C ALA A 222 11.14 26.81 -9.59
N SER A 223 12.21 26.49 -8.84
CA SER A 223 13.59 26.86 -9.18
C SER A 223 14.20 26.02 -10.32
N PHE A 224 13.46 25.04 -10.86
CA PHE A 224 13.90 24.10 -11.90
C PHE A 224 12.94 24.18 -13.09
N PRO A 225 13.15 25.11 -14.04
CA PRO A 225 12.24 25.30 -15.16
C PRO A 225 12.12 24.09 -16.10
N GLU A 226 13.05 23.15 -16.05
CA GLU A 226 13.03 21.90 -16.78
C GLU A 226 12.07 20.86 -16.17
N ILE A 227 11.60 21.07 -14.95
CA ILE A 227 10.57 20.24 -14.31
C ILE A 227 9.21 20.75 -14.76
N TYR A 228 8.45 19.90 -15.45
CA TYR A 228 7.15 20.26 -16.02
C TYR A 228 5.98 19.95 -15.10
N GLY A 229 6.09 18.88 -14.30
CA GLY A 229 5.13 18.47 -13.30
C GLY A 229 5.71 18.56 -11.88
N SER A 230 4.93 19.11 -10.97
CA SER A 230 5.25 19.18 -9.55
C SER A 230 4.00 18.80 -8.75
N HIS A 231 4.08 17.74 -7.99
CA HIS A 231 3.00 17.32 -7.12
C HIS A 231 3.55 16.98 -5.74
N VAL A 232 3.16 17.76 -4.75
CA VAL A 232 3.56 17.51 -3.37
C VAL A 232 2.31 17.28 -2.55
N THR A 233 2.20 16.11 -1.96
CA THR A 233 1.06 15.74 -1.11
C THR A 233 1.54 15.38 0.27
N GLY A 234 1.00 16.06 1.26
CA GLY A 234 1.17 15.76 2.68
C GLY A 234 -0.10 15.15 3.24
N THR A 235 0.03 14.05 3.93
CA THR A 235 -1.08 13.41 4.62
C THR A 235 -0.72 13.01 6.02
N ALA A 236 -1.61 13.32 6.96
CA ALA A 236 -1.60 12.83 8.32
C ALA A 236 -2.86 12.02 8.55
N ALA A 237 -2.72 10.79 8.99
CA ALA A 237 -3.83 9.88 9.25
C ALA A 237 -3.70 9.22 10.62
N VAL A 238 -4.84 9.05 11.29
CA VAL A 238 -4.99 8.27 12.50
C VAL A 238 -6.13 7.30 12.29
N VAL A 239 -5.88 6.03 12.54
CA VAL A 239 -6.89 4.97 12.55
C VAL A 239 -6.97 4.42 13.96
N ARG A 240 -8.10 4.57 14.63
CA ARG A 240 -8.40 3.85 15.86
C ARG A 240 -9.21 2.61 15.51
N ARG A 241 -8.75 1.47 15.94
CA ARG A 241 -9.39 0.19 15.70
C ARG A 241 -9.90 -0.40 17.00
N ARG A 242 -11.17 -0.84 17.00
CA ARG A 242 -11.78 -1.61 18.10
C ARG A 242 -12.29 -2.92 17.55
N LEU A 243 -11.79 -4.03 18.08
CA LEU A 243 -12.17 -5.39 17.68
C LEU A 243 -12.77 -6.11 18.87
N ALA A 244 -13.92 -6.76 18.66
CA ALA A 244 -14.54 -7.70 19.59
C ALA A 244 -14.84 -9.01 18.85
N SER A 245 -14.51 -10.16 19.45
CA SER A 245 -14.82 -11.47 18.88
C SER A 245 -15.50 -12.39 19.86
N SER A 246 -16.23 -13.38 19.32
CA SER A 246 -16.92 -14.41 20.13
C SER A 246 -15.96 -15.32 20.90
N GLU A 247 -14.66 -15.30 20.59
CA GLU A 247 -13.62 -15.95 21.38
C GLU A 247 -13.20 -15.15 22.61
N GLY A 248 -13.82 -13.98 22.83
CA GLY A 248 -13.57 -13.11 23.98
C GLY A 248 -12.48 -12.07 23.77
N SER A 249 -11.96 -11.90 22.57
CA SER A 249 -10.97 -10.85 22.30
C SER A 249 -11.57 -9.46 22.38
N TRP A 250 -10.82 -8.53 23.01
CA TRP A 250 -11.06 -7.11 22.96
C TRP A 250 -9.77 -6.36 22.66
N VAL A 251 -9.76 -5.63 21.54
CA VAL A 251 -8.63 -4.79 21.13
C VAL A 251 -9.11 -3.37 20.90
N ASP A 252 -8.50 -2.40 21.53
CA ASP A 252 -8.66 -0.97 21.28
C ASP A 252 -7.27 -0.37 21.09
N ASP A 253 -6.86 -0.22 19.84
CA ASP A 253 -5.57 0.30 19.47
C ASP A 253 -5.66 1.41 18.43
N ASN A 254 -4.54 2.03 18.13
CA ASN A 254 -4.48 3.06 17.11
C ASN A 254 -3.18 2.99 16.31
N GLN A 255 -3.27 3.42 15.07
CA GLN A 255 -2.13 3.55 14.18
C GLN A 255 -2.09 4.95 13.59
N ARG A 256 -0.90 5.56 13.61
CA ARG A 256 -0.68 6.92 13.10
C ARG A 256 0.34 6.88 11.99
N THR A 257 0.09 7.62 10.94
CA THR A 257 1.01 7.78 9.83
C THR A 257 0.99 9.22 9.35
N VAL A 258 2.17 9.77 9.14
CA VAL A 258 2.36 11.06 8.47
C VAL A 258 3.31 10.82 7.30
N ARG A 259 2.90 11.27 6.12
CA ARG A 259 3.70 11.13 4.91
C ARG A 259 3.63 12.40 4.07
N ILE A 260 4.77 12.82 3.55
CA ILE A 260 4.85 13.85 2.51
C ILE A 260 5.55 13.22 1.32
N ASP A 261 4.85 13.13 0.20
CA ASP A 261 5.39 12.68 -1.08
C ASP A 261 5.65 13.89 -1.97
N VAL A 262 6.91 14.06 -2.37
CA VAL A 262 7.31 15.07 -3.34
C VAL A 262 7.61 14.38 -4.65
N ILE A 263 6.82 14.64 -5.67
CA ILE A 263 6.92 14.04 -7.00
C ILE A 263 7.26 15.15 -8.00
N ALA A 264 8.21 14.87 -8.88
CA ALA A 264 8.57 15.73 -9.99
C ALA A 264 8.61 14.96 -11.30
N ASP A 265 8.05 15.53 -12.36
CA ASP A 265 7.97 14.94 -13.68
C ASP A 265 8.59 15.89 -14.72
N THR A 266 9.27 15.30 -15.72
CA THR A 266 9.82 16.04 -16.87
C THR A 266 9.81 15.16 -18.12
N GLN A 267 10.27 15.71 -19.24
CA GLN A 267 10.48 14.96 -20.47
C GLN A 267 11.88 15.22 -21.02
N ALA A 268 12.54 14.19 -21.51
CA ALA A 268 13.74 14.33 -22.32
C ALA A 268 13.42 14.88 -23.72
N ASP A 269 14.44 15.32 -24.44
CA ASP A 269 14.27 15.94 -25.78
C ASP A 269 13.68 14.96 -26.81
N ASP A 270 13.87 13.65 -26.62
CA ASP A 270 13.22 12.60 -27.43
C ASP A 270 11.77 12.33 -27.01
N GLY A 271 11.27 13.03 -25.99
CA GLY A 271 9.90 12.93 -25.48
C GLY A 271 9.69 11.86 -24.40
N MET A 272 10.74 11.16 -23.98
CA MET A 272 10.64 10.17 -22.89
C MET A 272 10.18 10.86 -21.60
N LYS A 273 9.05 10.43 -21.02
CA LYS A 273 8.59 10.89 -19.71
C LYS A 273 9.54 10.37 -18.64
N LEU A 274 9.92 11.24 -17.74
CA LEU A 274 10.85 10.98 -16.64
C LEU A 274 10.24 11.47 -15.34
N ARG A 275 10.39 10.68 -14.30
CA ARG A 275 9.85 10.95 -12.96
C ARG A 275 10.92 10.71 -11.91
N SER A 276 10.84 11.44 -10.83
CA SER A 276 11.52 11.13 -9.59
C SER A 276 10.67 11.56 -8.41
N PHE A 277 10.94 10.98 -7.25
CA PHE A 277 10.21 11.30 -6.03
C PHE A 277 11.08 11.16 -4.79
N VAL A 278 10.69 11.84 -3.71
CA VAL A 278 11.26 11.66 -2.38
C VAL A 278 10.12 11.66 -1.35
N PRO A 279 9.94 10.56 -0.60
CA PRO A 279 8.98 10.47 0.48
C PRO A 279 9.61 10.89 1.81
N PHE A 280 8.85 11.57 2.66
CA PHE A 280 9.17 11.80 4.07
C PHE A 280 8.09 11.16 4.93
N SER A 281 8.48 10.45 5.96
CA SER A 281 7.56 9.68 6.81
C SER A 281 7.79 9.99 8.28
N ALA A 282 6.71 10.03 9.06
CA ALA A 282 6.73 10.14 10.51
C ALA A 282 5.47 9.47 11.10
N LEU A 283 5.45 9.22 12.41
CA LEU A 283 4.25 8.77 13.11
C LEU A 283 3.38 9.95 13.55
N GLU A 284 3.98 11.13 13.71
CA GLU A 284 3.33 12.39 14.04
C GLU A 284 3.98 13.54 13.26
N PRO A 285 3.26 14.64 13.00
CA PRO A 285 3.82 15.77 12.23
C PRO A 285 5.13 16.33 12.80
N ALA A 286 5.25 16.37 14.12
CA ALA A 286 6.47 16.82 14.80
C ALA A 286 7.70 15.90 14.60
N GLY A 287 7.48 14.66 14.19
CA GLY A 287 8.54 13.68 13.88
C GLY A 287 9.06 13.75 12.45
N LEU A 288 8.50 14.62 11.59
CA LEU A 288 9.07 14.87 10.25
C LEU A 288 10.47 15.46 10.36
N PRO A 289 11.36 15.17 9.39
CA PRO A 289 12.66 15.81 9.35
C PRO A 289 12.56 17.34 9.35
N PRO A 290 13.55 18.06 9.88
CA PRO A 290 13.60 19.51 9.80
C PRO A 290 13.42 19.99 8.35
N PHE A 291 12.70 21.10 8.15
CA PHE A 291 12.40 21.61 6.79
C PHE A 291 13.66 21.76 5.92
N VAL A 292 14.76 22.22 6.48
CA VAL A 292 16.03 22.40 5.75
C VAL A 292 16.58 21.08 5.20
N GLU A 293 16.40 19.98 5.92
CA GLU A 293 16.81 18.65 5.46
C GLU A 293 15.89 18.15 4.34
N MET A 294 14.58 18.35 4.50
CA MET A 294 13.60 18.01 3.46
C MET A 294 13.84 18.84 2.19
N GLU A 295 14.05 20.15 2.32
CA GLU A 295 14.38 21.04 1.19
C GLU A 295 15.65 20.58 0.47
N LYS A 296 16.71 20.24 1.22
CA LYS A 296 17.96 19.72 0.66
C LYS A 296 17.73 18.46 -0.15
N ALA A 297 16.91 17.52 0.35
CA ALA A 297 16.58 16.28 -0.34
C ALA A 297 15.77 16.55 -1.62
N VAL A 298 14.77 17.44 -1.57
CA VAL A 298 13.99 17.84 -2.75
C VAL A 298 14.86 18.51 -3.81
N ARG A 299 15.78 19.42 -3.43
CA ARG A 299 16.72 20.04 -4.37
C ARG A 299 17.68 19.02 -4.98
N ALA A 300 18.13 18.03 -4.21
CA ALA A 300 18.98 16.96 -4.72
C ALA A 300 18.23 16.10 -5.74
N MET A 301 17.01 15.68 -5.43
CA MET A 301 16.12 14.92 -6.32
C MET A 301 15.84 15.71 -7.62
N ALA A 302 15.52 16.99 -7.53
CA ALA A 302 15.24 17.84 -8.68
C ALA A 302 16.47 17.99 -9.59
N LYS A 303 17.65 18.24 -9.03
CA LYS A 303 18.92 18.30 -9.79
C LYS A 303 19.23 16.98 -10.49
N GLU A 304 19.02 15.86 -9.80
CA GLU A 304 19.24 14.54 -10.36
C GLU A 304 18.25 14.24 -11.51
N LEU A 305 16.96 14.58 -11.35
CA LEU A 305 15.96 14.43 -12.41
C LEU A 305 16.28 15.27 -13.65
N VAL A 306 16.72 16.52 -13.48
CA VAL A 306 17.19 17.37 -14.59
C VAL A 306 18.42 16.76 -15.26
N ALA A 307 19.34 16.16 -14.51
CA ALA A 307 20.47 15.45 -15.07
C ALA A 307 20.06 14.19 -15.85
N VAL A 308 19.07 13.43 -15.36
CA VAL A 308 18.48 12.28 -16.07
C VAL A 308 17.89 12.68 -17.41
N ARG A 309 17.28 13.87 -17.52
CA ARG A 309 16.72 14.39 -18.77
C ARG A 309 17.77 14.43 -19.89
N HIS A 310 18.99 14.81 -19.56
CA HIS A 310 20.12 14.95 -20.50
C HIS A 310 20.99 13.68 -20.58
N ALA A 311 20.69 12.66 -19.78
CA ALA A 311 21.47 11.44 -19.74
C ALA A 311 21.28 10.61 -21.03
N PRO A 312 22.32 9.87 -21.48
CA PRO A 312 22.19 8.96 -22.61
C PRO A 312 21.23 7.82 -22.29
N ILE A 313 20.58 7.31 -23.33
CA ILE A 313 19.74 6.11 -23.22
C ILE A 313 20.64 4.91 -22.97
N ALA A 314 20.23 4.05 -22.03
CA ALA A 314 20.94 2.81 -21.74
C ALA A 314 20.88 1.82 -22.90
N THR A 315 21.87 0.96 -22.98
CA THR A 315 21.92 -0.17 -23.93
C THR A 315 21.30 -1.40 -23.30
N SER A 316 20.58 -2.20 -24.11
CA SER A 316 20.08 -3.50 -23.69
C SER A 316 21.22 -4.52 -23.56
N GLY A 317 21.06 -5.48 -22.65
CA GLY A 317 22.01 -6.56 -22.43
C GLY A 317 21.77 -7.22 -21.07
N ALA A 318 22.58 -8.21 -20.73
CA ALA A 318 22.67 -8.73 -19.37
C ALA A 318 23.80 -8.04 -18.61
N GLY A 319 23.65 -7.87 -17.29
CA GLY A 319 24.67 -7.22 -16.49
C GLY A 319 24.42 -7.29 -14.99
N ALA A 320 25.42 -6.90 -14.20
CA ALA A 320 25.27 -6.83 -12.77
C ALA A 320 24.61 -5.50 -12.34
N VAL A 321 23.73 -5.60 -11.34
CA VAL A 321 22.99 -4.46 -10.80
C VAL A 321 23.14 -4.39 -9.29
N LEU A 322 23.60 -3.25 -8.81
CA LEU A 322 23.60 -2.89 -7.40
C LEU A 322 22.37 -2.03 -7.10
N PHE A 323 21.47 -2.53 -6.28
CA PHE A 323 20.38 -1.74 -5.73
C PHE A 323 20.84 -1.10 -4.42
N GLU A 324 20.85 0.23 -4.35
CA GLU A 324 21.26 0.99 -3.15
C GLU A 324 20.26 2.11 -2.84
N GLY A 325 20.34 2.69 -1.64
CA GLY A 325 19.35 3.67 -1.18
C GLY A 325 17.93 3.10 -1.16
N PRO A 326 16.89 3.88 -1.49
CA PRO A 326 15.51 3.40 -1.52
C PRO A 326 15.30 2.16 -2.39
N ALA A 327 16.02 2.04 -3.52
CA ALA A 327 15.90 0.90 -4.43
C ALA A 327 16.23 -0.45 -3.76
N ALA A 328 17.09 -0.46 -2.74
CA ALA A 328 17.42 -1.67 -1.98
C ALA A 328 16.20 -2.25 -1.25
N ALA A 329 15.42 -1.41 -0.61
CA ALA A 329 14.18 -1.83 0.06
C ALA A 329 13.04 -2.08 -0.95
N GLN A 330 12.96 -1.25 -1.99
CA GLN A 330 11.94 -1.39 -3.05
C GLN A 330 12.07 -2.70 -3.82
N ILE A 331 13.28 -3.17 -4.12
CA ILE A 331 13.45 -4.46 -4.81
C ILE A 331 13.05 -5.64 -3.90
N VAL A 332 13.27 -5.54 -2.58
CA VAL A 332 12.77 -6.52 -1.62
C VAL A 332 11.24 -6.50 -1.58
N LYS A 333 10.62 -5.32 -1.55
CA LYS A 333 9.16 -5.16 -1.63
C LYS A 333 8.60 -5.83 -2.88
N ILE A 334 9.12 -5.47 -4.06
CA ILE A 334 8.60 -5.93 -5.37
C ILE A 334 8.74 -7.45 -5.52
N LEU A 335 9.86 -8.02 -5.10
CA LEU A 335 10.14 -9.44 -5.36
C LEU A 335 9.69 -10.38 -4.23
N LEU A 336 9.66 -9.89 -2.98
CA LEU A 336 9.36 -10.75 -1.83
C LEU A 336 8.11 -10.34 -1.07
N GLY A 337 7.69 -9.05 -1.09
CA GLY A 337 6.59 -8.56 -0.25
C GLY A 337 5.37 -9.49 -0.26
N ASP A 338 4.71 -9.61 -1.39
CA ASP A 338 3.52 -10.45 -1.54
C ASP A 338 3.83 -11.96 -1.51
N GLN A 339 5.09 -12.33 -1.76
CA GLN A 339 5.50 -13.74 -1.83
C GLN A 339 5.73 -14.38 -0.45
N LEU A 340 5.78 -13.58 0.60
CA LEU A 340 5.98 -14.04 1.99
C LEU A 340 4.66 -14.37 2.69
N GLY A 341 3.53 -13.95 2.13
CA GLY A 341 2.20 -14.29 2.62
C GLY A 341 1.87 -15.76 2.41
N GLY A 342 1.47 -16.44 3.48
CA GLY A 342 1.10 -17.85 3.46
C GLY A 342 -0.40 -18.11 3.33
N THR A 343 -1.26 -17.08 3.33
CA THR A 343 -2.70 -17.26 3.13
C THR A 343 -2.96 -17.97 1.79
N PRO A 344 -3.58 -19.14 1.78
CA PRO A 344 -3.89 -19.85 0.54
C PRO A 344 -4.89 -19.06 -0.31
N PRO A 345 -4.90 -19.26 -1.64
CA PRO A 345 -5.95 -18.69 -2.49
C PRO A 345 -7.30 -19.30 -2.13
N PRO A 346 -8.41 -18.55 -2.32
CA PRO A 346 -9.76 -19.09 -2.11
C PRO A 346 -10.02 -20.33 -2.96
N LYS A 347 -10.73 -21.31 -2.39
CA LYS A 347 -11.21 -22.50 -3.09
C LYS A 347 -12.43 -22.09 -3.92
N THR A 348 -12.26 -21.62 -5.16
CA THR A 348 -13.36 -21.16 -6.02
C THR A 348 -13.90 -22.28 -6.87
N ALA A 349 -15.21 -22.21 -7.22
CA ALA A 349 -15.85 -23.14 -8.14
C ALA A 349 -15.34 -23.03 -9.59
N SER A 350 -14.67 -21.96 -9.93
CA SER A 350 -14.13 -21.67 -11.27
C SER A 350 -12.60 -21.64 -11.22
N ALA A 351 -11.96 -22.66 -11.73
CA ALA A 351 -10.54 -22.60 -12.01
C ALA A 351 -10.27 -21.50 -13.05
N GLY A 352 -9.81 -20.32 -12.61
CA GLY A 352 -9.48 -19.20 -13.49
C GLY A 352 -10.10 -17.86 -13.13
N SER A 353 -10.86 -17.73 -12.04
CA SER A 353 -11.27 -16.41 -11.56
C SER A 353 -10.08 -15.69 -10.92
N ASP A 354 -9.66 -14.57 -11.50
CA ASP A 354 -8.56 -13.70 -11.04
C ASP A 354 -8.80 -13.03 -9.66
N ASP A 355 -9.92 -13.31 -8.99
CA ASP A 355 -10.28 -12.75 -7.68
C ASP A 355 -9.49 -13.34 -6.50
N GLY A 356 -8.75 -14.40 -6.73
CA GLY A 356 -7.94 -15.05 -5.73
C GLY A 356 -6.47 -14.67 -5.80
N GLY A 357 -6.06 -13.52 -5.36
CA GLY A 357 -4.67 -13.05 -5.25
C GLY A 357 -3.57 -14.03 -5.70
N GLN A 358 -2.58 -13.53 -6.38
CA GLN A 358 -1.51 -14.35 -6.99
C GLN A 358 -0.91 -15.31 -5.94
N GLN A 359 -0.97 -16.63 -6.20
CA GLN A 359 -0.41 -17.62 -5.30
C GLN A 359 1.10 -17.38 -5.14
N SER A 360 1.56 -17.28 -3.90
CA SER A 360 2.97 -17.11 -3.59
C SER A 360 3.81 -18.26 -4.18
N VAL A 361 4.79 -17.94 -5.01
CA VAL A 361 5.74 -18.93 -5.54
C VAL A 361 6.65 -19.49 -4.45
N LEU A 362 6.73 -18.85 -3.29
CA LEU A 362 7.46 -19.32 -2.11
C LEU A 362 6.64 -20.30 -1.27
N ALA A 363 5.32 -20.33 -1.45
CA ALA A 363 4.42 -21.16 -0.67
C ALA A 363 4.84 -22.65 -0.61
N ASN A 364 5.36 -23.18 -1.72
CA ASN A 364 5.80 -24.56 -1.84
C ASN A 364 7.33 -24.72 -1.70
N LYS A 365 8.02 -23.75 -1.07
CA LYS A 365 9.48 -23.74 -0.91
C LYS A 365 9.95 -23.83 0.54
N LEU A 366 9.06 -24.18 1.47
CA LEU A 366 9.44 -24.38 2.88
C LEU A 366 10.59 -25.39 3.00
N GLY A 367 11.56 -25.09 3.83
CA GLY A 367 12.78 -25.88 4.00
C GLY A 367 13.79 -25.78 2.85
N GLN A 368 13.46 -25.10 1.73
CA GLN A 368 14.35 -24.95 0.59
C GLN A 368 15.14 -23.63 0.65
N ARG A 369 16.28 -23.63 -0.02
CA ARG A 369 17.05 -22.40 -0.23
C ARG A 369 16.34 -21.49 -1.23
N VAL A 370 15.98 -20.29 -0.81
CA VAL A 370 15.30 -19.27 -1.60
C VAL A 370 16.11 -17.98 -1.77
N ALA A 371 17.17 -17.81 -0.96
CA ALA A 371 18.07 -16.67 -1.02
C ALA A 371 19.53 -17.09 -0.86
N ALA A 372 20.46 -16.15 -1.05
CA ALA A 372 21.88 -16.39 -0.79
C ALA A 372 22.13 -16.81 0.67
N PRO A 373 23.08 -17.71 0.94
CA PRO A 373 23.32 -18.23 2.31
C PRO A 373 23.76 -17.17 3.33
N THR A 374 24.18 -16.00 2.85
CA THR A 374 24.54 -14.86 3.71
C THR A 374 23.33 -14.05 4.17
N LEU A 375 22.16 -14.24 3.54
CA LEU A 375 20.96 -13.44 3.79
C LEU A 375 20.03 -14.12 4.80
N SER A 376 19.46 -13.31 5.67
CA SER A 376 18.37 -13.69 6.57
C SER A 376 17.29 -12.62 6.55
N LEU A 377 16.02 -13.03 6.67
CA LEU A 377 14.85 -12.18 6.57
C LEU A 377 13.90 -12.45 7.74
N VAL A 378 13.55 -11.41 8.45
CA VAL A 378 12.66 -11.46 9.61
C VAL A 378 11.56 -10.43 9.43
N ASP A 379 10.32 -10.78 9.75
CA ASP A 379 9.28 -9.78 9.99
C ASP A 379 9.11 -9.56 11.49
N ASP A 380 9.20 -8.31 11.91
CA ASP A 380 9.12 -7.94 13.33
C ASP A 380 8.16 -6.77 13.54
N PRO A 381 6.85 -7.02 13.62
CA PRO A 381 5.86 -5.97 13.89
C PRO A 381 5.98 -5.35 15.29
N LEU A 382 6.84 -5.91 16.15
CA LEU A 382 7.13 -5.36 17.48
C LEU A 382 8.41 -4.49 17.50
N LEU A 383 9.00 -4.22 16.34
CA LEU A 383 10.23 -3.43 16.22
C LEU A 383 10.04 -2.00 16.71
N ALA A 384 10.55 -1.70 17.88
CA ALA A 384 10.36 -0.40 18.51
C ALA A 384 11.12 0.74 17.83
N VAL A 385 12.30 0.45 17.27
CA VAL A 385 13.21 1.46 16.68
C VAL A 385 13.94 0.89 15.48
N ALA A 386 13.82 1.55 14.34
CA ALA A 386 14.60 1.23 13.14
C ALA A 386 16.00 1.91 13.17
N PRO A 387 16.92 1.47 12.29
CA PRO A 387 18.21 2.16 12.09
C PRO A 387 18.02 3.66 11.86
N GLY A 388 18.90 4.48 12.43
CA GLY A 388 18.82 5.93 12.35
C GLY A 388 17.61 6.56 13.05
N LYS A 389 16.90 5.81 13.91
CA LYS A 389 15.66 6.22 14.57
C LYS A 389 14.53 6.58 13.58
N ALA A 390 14.57 6.01 12.39
CA ALA A 390 13.52 6.21 11.39
C ALA A 390 12.18 5.67 11.89
N PRO A 391 11.04 6.28 11.51
CA PRO A 391 9.72 5.77 11.85
C PRO A 391 9.49 4.39 11.22
N VAL A 392 8.72 3.55 11.89
CA VAL A 392 8.31 2.22 11.41
C VAL A 392 6.79 2.19 11.31
N PHE A 393 6.26 2.14 10.09
CA PHE A 393 4.81 2.10 9.86
C PHE A 393 4.22 0.72 10.14
N GLY A 394 5.00 -0.33 9.91
CA GLY A 394 4.57 -1.71 10.02
C GLY A 394 4.50 -2.28 11.43
N THR A 395 4.51 -1.43 12.47
CA THR A 395 4.42 -1.89 13.87
C THR A 395 2.98 -1.97 14.35
N TYR A 396 2.67 -3.05 15.05
CA TYR A 396 1.39 -3.27 15.73
C TYR A 396 1.55 -4.35 16.82
N ARG A 397 0.62 -4.40 17.76
CA ARG A 397 0.63 -5.37 18.88
C ARG A 397 -0.22 -6.59 18.62
N VAL A 398 -1.31 -6.40 17.89
CA VAL A 398 -2.30 -7.43 17.55
C VAL A 398 -2.68 -7.22 16.09
N ASP A 399 -2.82 -8.28 15.33
CA ASP A 399 -3.25 -8.20 13.93
C ASP A 399 -4.75 -7.91 13.78
N ASP A 400 -5.28 -7.88 12.56
CA ASP A 400 -6.67 -7.53 12.30
C ASP A 400 -7.66 -8.70 12.55
N GLU A 401 -7.13 -9.87 12.95
CA GLU A 401 -7.90 -11.04 13.38
C GLU A 401 -7.86 -11.26 14.91
N GLY A 402 -7.24 -10.35 15.65
CA GLY A 402 -7.12 -10.47 17.10
C GLY A 402 -5.96 -11.37 17.57
N VAL A 403 -5.03 -11.72 16.70
CA VAL A 403 -3.87 -12.54 17.05
C VAL A 403 -2.71 -11.66 17.48
N PRO A 404 -2.08 -11.92 18.65
CA PRO A 404 -0.90 -11.19 19.07
C PRO A 404 0.22 -11.25 18.01
N ALA A 405 0.77 -10.09 17.69
CA ALA A 405 1.87 -9.97 16.73
C ALA A 405 3.11 -10.72 17.22
N GLN A 406 3.80 -11.37 16.30
CA GLN A 406 5.00 -12.15 16.60
C GLN A 406 6.14 -11.73 15.69
N ARG A 407 7.34 -11.75 16.22
CA ARG A 407 8.55 -11.69 15.41
C ARG A 407 8.77 -13.03 14.72
N VAL A 408 8.77 -13.05 13.39
CA VAL A 408 8.82 -14.25 12.56
C VAL A 408 10.12 -14.31 11.76
N SER A 409 10.93 -15.36 11.97
CA SER A 409 12.12 -15.63 11.15
C SER A 409 11.70 -16.36 9.88
N LEU A 410 11.56 -15.62 8.77
CA LEU A 410 11.09 -16.13 7.50
C LEU A 410 12.16 -16.88 6.73
N ILE A 411 13.35 -16.28 6.61
CA ILE A 411 14.51 -16.86 5.93
C ILE A 411 15.71 -16.83 6.85
N GLU A 412 16.31 -17.98 7.07
CA GLU A 412 17.55 -18.09 7.85
C GLU A 412 18.67 -18.66 6.97
N LYS A 413 19.73 -17.87 6.84
CA LYS A 413 20.90 -18.23 6.01
C LYS A 413 20.49 -18.76 4.63
N GLY A 414 19.54 -18.04 3.99
CA GLY A 414 19.02 -18.35 2.67
C GLY A 414 17.94 -19.42 2.59
N VAL A 415 17.60 -20.11 3.69
CA VAL A 415 16.58 -21.17 3.74
C VAL A 415 15.27 -20.63 4.27
N LEU A 416 14.17 -20.82 3.52
CA LEU A 416 12.82 -20.46 3.94
C LEU A 416 12.36 -21.36 5.09
N LYS A 417 12.05 -20.76 6.24
CA LYS A 417 11.64 -21.49 7.46
C LYS A 417 10.14 -21.51 7.64
N THR A 418 9.48 -20.41 7.36
CA THR A 418 8.03 -20.26 7.50
C THR A 418 7.54 -19.12 6.61
N LEU A 419 6.23 -18.88 6.62
CA LEU A 419 5.55 -17.77 5.94
C LEU A 419 4.81 -16.90 6.96
N LEU A 420 4.42 -15.71 6.57
CA LEU A 420 3.48 -14.88 7.30
C LEU A 420 2.09 -15.53 7.22
N MET A 421 1.41 -15.68 8.35
CA MET A 421 0.13 -16.39 8.42
C MET A 421 -0.96 -15.52 9.03
N SER A 422 -2.11 -15.51 8.36
CA SER A 422 -3.41 -15.18 8.93
C SER A 422 -4.02 -16.40 9.64
N ARG A 423 -5.25 -16.30 10.09
CA ARG A 423 -5.97 -17.45 10.70
C ARG A 423 -6.45 -18.48 9.68
N THR A 424 -6.25 -18.25 8.38
CA THR A 424 -6.49 -19.25 7.34
C THR A 424 -5.29 -20.22 7.30
N PRO A 425 -5.46 -21.49 7.68
CA PRO A 425 -4.36 -22.45 7.76
C PRO A 425 -3.88 -22.90 6.38
N ARG A 426 -2.69 -23.50 6.38
CA ARG A 426 -2.20 -24.31 5.27
C ARG A 426 -1.54 -25.59 5.80
N LYS A 427 -1.30 -26.54 4.90
CA LYS A 427 -0.81 -27.90 5.24
C LYS A 427 0.37 -27.91 6.20
N GLU A 428 1.36 -27.08 5.93
CA GLU A 428 2.60 -27.06 6.71
C GLU A 428 2.56 -26.11 7.92
N ILE A 429 1.60 -25.14 7.93
CA ILE A 429 1.50 -24.09 8.94
C ILE A 429 0.03 -23.90 9.32
N THR A 430 -0.39 -24.53 10.40
CA THR A 430 -1.80 -24.60 10.79
C THR A 430 -2.25 -23.45 11.71
N LYS A 431 -1.30 -22.63 12.21
CA LYS A 431 -1.60 -21.53 13.14
C LYS A 431 -1.19 -20.19 12.56
N SER A 432 -1.97 -19.15 12.88
CA SER A 432 -1.57 -17.77 12.64
C SER A 432 -0.32 -17.39 13.45
N ASN A 433 0.50 -16.55 12.89
CA ASN A 433 1.63 -15.92 13.58
C ASN A 433 1.46 -14.40 13.73
N GLY A 434 0.20 -13.94 13.72
CA GLY A 434 -0.15 -12.56 14.00
C GLY A 434 0.16 -11.61 12.84
N HIS A 435 -0.01 -12.08 11.60
CA HIS A 435 0.19 -11.25 10.40
C HIS A 435 -1.06 -11.16 9.53
N GLY A 436 -2.23 -11.54 10.06
CA GLY A 436 -3.52 -11.34 9.41
C GLY A 436 -3.87 -9.85 9.37
N ARG A 437 -3.64 -9.18 8.24
CA ARG A 437 -3.91 -7.76 8.06
C ARG A 437 -4.87 -7.54 6.90
N ALA A 438 -5.61 -6.47 6.95
CA ALA A 438 -6.62 -6.16 5.95
C ALA A 438 -6.49 -4.73 5.43
N PRO A 439 -6.28 -4.53 4.13
CA PRO A 439 -6.62 -3.27 3.51
C PRO A 439 -8.06 -2.88 3.81
N ARG A 440 -8.35 -1.57 3.84
CA ARG A 440 -9.63 -1.03 4.36
C ARG A 440 -10.89 -1.75 3.86
N PHE A 441 -10.95 -2.10 2.58
CA PHE A 441 -12.13 -2.69 1.93
C PHE A 441 -11.89 -4.11 1.41
N ALA A 442 -10.75 -4.73 1.77
CA ALA A 442 -10.41 -6.07 1.34
C ALA A 442 -10.50 -7.08 2.48
N GLY A 443 -10.51 -8.36 2.15
CA GLY A 443 -10.44 -9.45 3.12
C GLY A 443 -9.11 -9.48 3.86
N VAL A 444 -9.09 -10.13 5.03
CA VAL A 444 -7.86 -10.34 5.79
C VAL A 444 -6.98 -11.35 5.06
N ARG A 445 -5.70 -11.00 4.92
CA ARG A 445 -4.66 -11.88 4.38
C ARG A 445 -3.37 -11.67 5.18
N ALA A 446 -2.40 -12.55 4.97
CA ALA A 446 -1.10 -12.35 5.57
C ALA A 446 -0.33 -11.24 4.83
N HIS A 447 0.03 -10.17 5.55
CA HIS A 447 0.79 -9.02 5.04
C HIS A 447 2.07 -8.79 5.84
N VAL A 448 3.04 -8.18 5.18
CA VAL A 448 4.27 -7.70 5.80
C VAL A 448 3.95 -6.61 6.83
N GLY A 449 4.56 -6.74 8.02
CA GLY A 449 4.62 -5.69 9.02
C GLY A 449 5.91 -4.87 8.87
N ALA A 450 6.93 -5.22 9.65
CA ALA A 450 8.25 -4.60 9.59
C ALA A 450 9.30 -5.62 9.14
N LEU A 451 9.50 -5.73 7.84
CA LEU A 451 10.38 -6.70 7.21
C LEU A 451 11.84 -6.24 7.23
N VAL A 452 12.72 -7.03 7.85
CA VAL A 452 14.14 -6.72 8.02
C VAL A 452 14.98 -7.76 7.29
N LEU A 453 15.64 -7.34 6.22
CA LEU A 453 16.66 -8.11 5.52
C LEU A 453 18.04 -7.80 6.11
N SER A 454 18.80 -8.82 6.46
CA SER A 454 20.15 -8.70 6.98
C SER A 454 21.13 -9.63 6.26
N SER A 455 22.41 -9.26 6.28
CA SER A 455 23.48 -10.09 5.76
C SER A 455 24.53 -10.38 6.84
N ALA A 456 24.87 -11.67 6.98
CA ALA A 456 25.96 -12.09 7.89
C ALA A 456 27.36 -11.61 7.42
N LYS A 457 27.47 -11.18 6.17
CA LYS A 457 28.71 -10.69 5.54
C LYS A 457 28.47 -9.36 4.84
N GLY A 458 27.85 -8.40 5.55
CA GLY A 458 27.64 -7.05 5.03
C GLY A 458 28.97 -6.33 4.81
N VAL A 459 29.14 -5.71 3.65
CA VAL A 459 30.35 -4.98 3.26
C VAL A 459 30.06 -3.50 3.07
N LYS A 460 31.10 -2.68 3.02
CA LYS A 460 30.97 -1.25 2.74
C LYS A 460 30.57 -1.00 1.28
N ARG A 461 29.95 0.16 1.01
CA ARG A 461 29.57 0.56 -0.35
C ARG A 461 30.74 0.49 -1.35
N ALA A 462 31.93 0.90 -0.93
CA ALA A 462 33.12 0.86 -1.80
C ALA A 462 33.44 -0.57 -2.29
N ASP A 463 33.27 -1.58 -1.42
CA ASP A 463 33.50 -2.98 -1.76
C ASP A 463 32.43 -3.51 -2.71
N LEU A 464 31.17 -3.04 -2.58
CA LEU A 464 30.08 -3.37 -3.53
C LEU A 464 30.39 -2.82 -4.92
N VAL A 465 30.84 -1.56 -5.02
CA VAL A 465 31.21 -0.95 -6.30
C VAL A 465 32.44 -1.65 -6.91
N ALA A 466 33.43 -2.00 -6.10
CA ALA A 466 34.57 -2.80 -6.55
C ALA A 466 34.14 -4.20 -7.03
N GLY A 467 33.11 -4.78 -6.42
CA GLY A 467 32.46 -6.02 -6.85
C GLY A 467 31.84 -5.89 -8.27
N LEU A 468 31.16 -4.78 -8.55
CA LEU A 468 30.64 -4.49 -9.89
C LEU A 468 31.77 -4.43 -10.93
N ASP A 469 32.85 -3.69 -10.63
CA ASP A 469 34.00 -3.59 -11.54
C ASP A 469 34.67 -4.94 -11.81
N LYS A 470 34.75 -5.81 -10.79
CA LYS A 470 35.26 -7.17 -10.94
C LYS A 470 34.39 -8.01 -11.88
N ILE A 471 33.06 -7.94 -11.73
CA ILE A 471 32.13 -8.65 -12.60
C ILE A 471 32.24 -8.11 -14.04
N ALA A 472 32.30 -6.79 -14.22
CA ALA A 472 32.45 -6.16 -15.53
C ALA A 472 33.72 -6.64 -16.26
N LYS A 473 34.87 -6.70 -15.55
CA LYS A 473 36.16 -7.16 -16.11
C LYS A 473 36.16 -8.65 -16.44
N GLY A 474 35.53 -9.46 -15.58
CA GLY A 474 35.52 -10.92 -15.76
C GLY A 474 34.58 -11.41 -16.88
N GLY A 475 33.47 -10.71 -17.09
CA GLY A 475 32.43 -11.12 -18.06
C GLY A 475 32.27 -10.22 -19.28
N GLY A 476 32.97 -9.07 -19.36
CA GLY A 476 32.75 -8.09 -20.44
C GLY A 476 31.34 -7.48 -20.41
N VAL A 477 30.63 -7.56 -19.29
CA VAL A 477 29.24 -7.12 -19.14
C VAL A 477 29.17 -5.68 -18.62
N THR A 478 28.08 -4.98 -18.94
CA THR A 478 27.79 -3.65 -18.41
C THR A 478 27.24 -3.77 -16.99
N THR A 479 27.66 -2.88 -16.09
CA THR A 479 27.21 -2.87 -14.71
C THR A 479 26.47 -1.58 -14.36
N TYR A 480 25.49 -1.68 -13.46
CA TYR A 480 24.61 -0.57 -13.12
C TYR A 480 24.42 -0.45 -11.60
N ILE A 481 24.16 0.78 -11.18
CA ILE A 481 23.66 1.11 -9.82
C ILE A 481 22.26 1.70 -9.99
N VAL A 482 21.28 1.14 -9.28
CA VAL A 482 19.90 1.62 -9.23
C VAL A 482 19.65 2.20 -7.86
N ARG A 483 19.22 3.49 -7.79
CA ARG A 483 18.96 4.20 -6.54
C ARG A 483 17.49 4.40 -6.25
N LEU A 484 16.64 4.39 -7.28
CA LEU A 484 15.21 4.57 -7.14
C LEU A 484 14.48 3.70 -8.15
N LEU A 485 13.44 2.99 -7.69
CA LEU A 485 12.51 2.22 -8.52
C LEU A 485 11.13 2.87 -8.53
N ASP A 486 10.39 2.68 -9.61
CA ASP A 486 8.96 2.90 -9.68
C ASP A 486 8.26 1.66 -9.08
N ASP A 487 7.74 1.78 -7.89
CA ASP A 487 7.20 0.65 -7.14
C ASP A 487 5.67 0.71 -6.93
N GLY A 488 5.01 1.66 -7.59
CA GLY A 488 3.56 1.83 -7.54
C GLY A 488 3.01 2.32 -6.18
N SER A 489 3.85 2.53 -5.16
CA SER A 489 3.39 3.06 -3.86
C SER A 489 3.14 4.56 -3.87
N ILE A 490 3.56 5.24 -4.93
CA ILE A 490 3.35 6.66 -5.17
C ILE A 490 2.45 6.81 -6.39
N PRO A 491 1.36 7.58 -6.30
CA PRO A 491 0.43 7.74 -7.40
C PRO A 491 1.13 8.20 -8.68
N GLY A 492 0.85 7.49 -9.78
CA GLY A 492 1.28 7.84 -11.12
C GLY A 492 0.50 9.03 -11.70
N ASP A 493 0.92 9.52 -12.87
CA ASP A 493 0.12 10.41 -13.70
C ASP A 493 -1.16 9.67 -14.15
N ILE A 494 -2.25 10.42 -14.42
CA ILE A 494 -3.55 9.88 -14.89
C ILE A 494 -3.37 9.01 -16.15
N ASP A 495 -2.36 9.30 -16.97
CA ASP A 495 -2.01 8.47 -18.14
C ASP A 495 -1.52 7.06 -17.75
N ASP A 496 -0.99 6.86 -16.55
CA ASP A 496 -0.60 5.55 -16.02
C ASP A 496 -1.79 4.80 -15.38
N MET A 497 -2.89 5.47 -15.10
CA MET A 497 -4.13 4.80 -14.66
C MET A 497 -4.66 3.81 -15.71
N SER A 498 -4.44 4.08 -16.99
CA SER A 498 -4.78 3.13 -18.06
C SER A 498 -3.94 1.86 -17.99
N ALA A 499 -2.70 1.95 -17.51
CA ALA A 499 -1.85 0.78 -17.24
C ALA A 499 -2.36 -0.02 -16.03
N MET A 500 -2.86 0.66 -14.99
CA MET A 500 -3.46 0.03 -13.81
C MET A 500 -4.72 -0.79 -14.17
N PHE A 501 -5.55 -0.30 -15.11
CA PHE A 501 -6.70 -1.04 -15.65
C PHE A 501 -6.31 -2.08 -16.72
N SER A 502 -5.09 -2.02 -17.27
CA SER A 502 -4.59 -2.99 -18.24
C SER A 502 -4.02 -4.25 -17.58
N PHE A 503 -3.88 -4.31 -16.26
CA PHE A 503 -3.45 -5.50 -15.53
C PHE A 503 -4.46 -6.69 -15.59
N GLY A 504 -5.69 -6.46 -16.10
CA GLY A 504 -6.67 -7.53 -16.37
C GLY A 504 -6.55 -8.19 -17.75
N GLY A 505 -5.57 -7.85 -18.56
CA GLY A 505 -5.42 -8.32 -19.95
C GLY A 505 -4.10 -9.06 -20.20
N GLY A 506 -4.05 -10.34 -19.84
CA GLY A 506 -3.36 -11.39 -20.63
C GLY A 506 -1.87 -11.26 -20.95
N SER A 507 -1.02 -10.56 -20.19
CA SER A 507 0.42 -10.72 -20.36
C SER A 507 0.93 -11.89 -19.52
N HIS A 508 1.45 -12.92 -20.16
CA HIS A 508 2.02 -14.09 -19.52
C HIS A 508 3.40 -13.77 -18.89
N GLY A 509 3.41 -13.02 -17.78
CA GLY A 509 4.65 -12.78 -17.02
C GLY A 509 4.53 -11.61 -16.03
N PRO A 510 5.44 -11.53 -15.04
CA PRO A 510 5.49 -10.41 -14.13
C PRO A 510 5.81 -9.11 -14.89
N PRO A 511 5.23 -7.97 -14.50
CA PRO A 511 5.51 -6.69 -15.16
C PRO A 511 7.01 -6.34 -15.03
N PRO A 512 7.58 -5.68 -16.04
CA PRO A 512 8.98 -5.25 -15.99
C PRO A 512 9.18 -4.21 -14.88
N ILE A 513 10.28 -4.35 -14.13
CA ILE A 513 10.65 -3.39 -13.08
C ILE A 513 11.24 -2.16 -13.75
N ARG A 514 10.76 -0.96 -13.39
CA ARG A 514 11.22 0.32 -13.95
C ARG A 514 12.11 1.07 -12.95
N PRO A 515 13.42 1.12 -13.18
CA PRO A 515 14.29 2.05 -12.48
C PRO A 515 14.03 3.49 -12.92
N LEU A 516 13.98 4.39 -11.97
CA LEU A 516 13.85 5.84 -12.21
C LEU A 516 15.21 6.54 -12.21
N ILE A 517 16.11 6.13 -11.30
CA ILE A 517 17.46 6.68 -11.18
C ILE A 517 18.48 5.56 -11.34
N VAL A 518 19.25 5.62 -12.42
CA VAL A 518 20.22 4.57 -12.81
C VAL A 518 21.55 5.16 -13.23
N TYR A 519 22.59 4.57 -12.73
CA TYR A 519 23.98 4.88 -13.13
C TYR A 519 24.62 3.66 -13.77
N ARG A 520 25.23 3.86 -14.94
CA ARG A 520 26.16 2.89 -15.50
C ARG A 520 27.51 3.05 -14.84
N VAL A 521 28.12 1.95 -14.42
CA VAL A 521 29.44 1.94 -13.78
C VAL A 521 30.48 1.43 -14.77
N SER A 522 31.58 2.15 -14.90
CA SER A 522 32.73 1.74 -15.71
C SER A 522 34.00 2.24 -15.04
N HIS A 523 34.89 1.32 -14.68
CA HIS A 523 36.14 1.61 -13.97
C HIS A 523 35.92 2.48 -12.70
N GLY A 524 34.90 2.14 -11.92
CA GLY A 524 34.52 2.88 -10.71
C GLY A 524 33.86 4.24 -10.97
N LYS A 525 33.72 4.67 -12.24
CA LYS A 525 33.04 5.91 -12.59
C LYS A 525 31.55 5.66 -12.82
N GLU A 526 30.72 6.36 -12.09
CA GLU A 526 29.27 6.37 -12.23
C GLU A 526 28.85 7.38 -13.31
N THR A 527 28.07 6.97 -14.28
CA THR A 527 27.52 7.83 -15.34
C THR A 527 26.01 7.62 -15.41
N LEU A 528 25.24 8.68 -15.22
CA LEU A 528 23.79 8.64 -15.26
C LEU A 528 23.28 8.20 -16.64
N VAL A 529 22.28 7.33 -16.66
CA VAL A 529 21.61 6.82 -17.87
C VAL A 529 20.11 6.78 -17.66
N ARG A 530 19.32 6.70 -18.74
CA ARG A 530 17.86 6.66 -18.68
C ARG A 530 17.25 5.60 -19.59
N GLY A 531 15.96 5.37 -19.45
CA GLY A 531 15.20 4.47 -20.30
C GLY A 531 15.55 2.99 -20.09
N VAL A 532 15.74 2.59 -18.81
CA VAL A 532 16.01 1.20 -18.42
C VAL A 532 14.72 0.54 -17.94
N THR A 533 14.53 -0.72 -18.34
CA THR A 533 13.64 -1.68 -17.68
C THR A 533 14.45 -2.91 -17.28
N LEU A 534 14.10 -3.52 -16.16
CA LEU A 534 14.71 -4.75 -15.68
C LEU A 534 13.69 -5.88 -15.86
N GLU A 535 14.11 -6.94 -16.53
CA GLU A 535 13.28 -8.10 -16.82
C GLU A 535 13.83 -9.34 -16.11
N ASN A 536 13.00 -10.37 -15.99
CA ASN A 536 13.36 -11.67 -15.40
C ASN A 536 13.86 -11.65 -13.95
N LEU A 537 13.67 -10.53 -13.25
CA LEU A 537 13.87 -10.46 -11.81
C LEU A 537 12.66 -11.09 -11.10
N LEU A 538 12.91 -12.19 -10.43
CA LEU A 538 11.90 -13.01 -9.76
C LEU A 538 12.35 -13.28 -8.31
N PRO A 539 11.49 -13.77 -7.42
CA PRO A 539 11.90 -14.16 -6.06
C PRO A 539 13.13 -15.07 -6.03
N ARG A 540 13.27 -15.97 -7.00
CA ARG A 540 14.44 -16.86 -7.12
C ARG A 540 15.77 -16.13 -7.33
N SER A 541 15.75 -14.91 -7.86
CA SER A 541 16.96 -14.10 -8.09
C SER A 541 17.69 -13.75 -6.79
N PHE A 542 17.01 -13.81 -5.64
CA PHE A 542 17.66 -13.67 -4.33
C PHE A 542 18.67 -14.77 -4.02
N LYS A 543 18.61 -15.93 -4.67
CA LYS A 543 19.62 -17.00 -4.55
C LYS A 543 20.98 -16.57 -5.09
N GLU A 544 20.95 -15.68 -6.07
CA GLU A 544 22.12 -15.24 -6.83
C GLU A 544 22.74 -13.95 -6.30
N VAL A 545 22.16 -13.34 -5.24
CA VAL A 545 22.74 -12.15 -4.60
C VAL A 545 24.18 -12.47 -4.16
N SER A 546 25.14 -11.79 -4.78
CA SER A 546 26.57 -12.06 -4.58
C SER A 546 27.17 -11.30 -3.42
N ALA A 547 26.63 -10.13 -3.08
CA ALA A 547 27.05 -9.31 -1.95
C ALA A 547 25.90 -8.44 -1.44
N ALA A 548 25.98 -8.05 -0.17
CA ALA A 548 25.05 -7.12 0.45
C ALA A 548 25.82 -6.07 1.27
N GLY A 549 25.24 -4.89 1.40
CA GLY A 549 25.79 -3.81 2.22
C GLY A 549 25.67 -4.07 3.72
N ASN A 550 26.31 -3.22 4.50
CA ASN A 550 26.23 -3.21 5.97
C ASN A 550 25.38 -2.04 6.53
N GLU A 551 24.93 -1.13 5.68
CA GLU A 551 24.09 0.01 6.05
C GLU A 551 22.68 -0.17 5.48
N PRO A 552 21.69 -0.53 6.32
CA PRO A 552 20.32 -0.70 5.85
C PRO A 552 19.62 0.65 5.70
N VAL A 553 18.69 0.72 4.75
CA VAL A 553 17.73 1.82 4.56
C VAL A 553 16.34 1.41 5.01
N VAL A 554 15.57 2.37 5.48
CA VAL A 554 14.18 2.18 5.91
C VAL A 554 13.25 2.75 4.85
N TYR A 555 12.29 1.95 4.43
CA TYR A 555 11.29 2.34 3.43
C TYR A 555 9.89 2.03 3.94
N ASN A 556 9.10 3.09 4.19
CA ASN A 556 7.72 3.00 4.64
C ASN A 556 6.77 3.12 3.46
N TYR A 557 5.75 2.28 3.41
CA TYR A 557 4.73 2.28 2.36
C TYR A 557 3.37 1.80 2.89
N LEU A 558 2.34 1.93 2.05
CA LEU A 558 1.01 1.40 2.31
C LEU A 558 0.77 0.24 1.33
N ASP A 559 0.63 -0.96 1.86
CA ASP A 559 0.50 -2.19 1.09
C ASP A 559 -0.95 -2.48 0.71
N GLY A 560 -1.19 -2.95 -0.53
CA GLY A 560 -2.51 -3.40 -0.97
C GLY A 560 -3.51 -2.31 -1.34
N GLY A 561 -3.08 -1.07 -1.60
CA GLY A 561 -3.98 -0.03 -2.10
C GLY A 561 -3.38 1.36 -2.24
N PRO A 562 -3.91 2.16 -3.15
CA PRO A 562 -3.50 3.56 -3.27
C PRO A 562 -4.00 4.37 -2.06
N GLY A 563 -3.20 5.33 -1.63
CA GLY A 563 -3.55 6.24 -0.54
C GLY A 563 -3.69 5.51 0.81
N PHE A 564 -4.78 5.79 1.53
CA PHE A 564 -5.00 5.30 2.91
C PHE A 564 -5.76 3.99 3.01
N SER A 565 -6.02 3.33 1.89
CA SER A 565 -6.69 2.03 1.91
C SER A 565 -5.74 0.87 2.19
N GLY A 566 -4.43 1.09 2.03
CA GLY A 566 -3.41 0.07 2.23
C GLY A 566 -3.03 -0.17 3.69
N VAL A 567 -2.38 -1.29 3.93
CA VAL A 567 -1.82 -1.68 5.23
C VAL A 567 -0.47 -0.98 5.43
N PRO A 568 -0.28 -0.21 6.51
CA PRO A 568 1.01 0.38 6.81
C PRO A 568 2.08 -0.70 7.02
N SER A 569 3.15 -0.61 6.23
CA SER A 569 4.23 -1.60 6.18
C SER A 569 5.59 -0.92 6.07
N THR A 570 6.64 -1.62 6.47
CA THR A 570 8.02 -1.11 6.44
C THR A 570 8.96 -2.19 5.93
N ILE A 571 9.91 -1.81 5.09
CA ILE A 571 11.03 -2.66 4.71
C ILE A 571 12.34 -2.00 5.12
N ILE A 572 13.19 -2.78 5.74
CA ILE A 572 14.54 -2.40 6.15
C ILE A 572 15.51 -3.33 5.44
N ALA A 573 16.30 -2.80 4.52
CA ALA A 573 17.20 -3.62 3.71
C ALA A 573 18.52 -2.90 3.41
N PRO A 574 19.66 -3.61 3.42
CA PRO A 574 20.93 -3.10 2.95
C PRO A 574 20.98 -3.10 1.41
N ALA A 575 21.95 -2.41 0.83
CA ALA A 575 22.23 -2.49 -0.60
C ALA A 575 22.47 -3.95 -1.02
N LEU A 576 22.02 -4.32 -2.24
CA LEU A 576 22.06 -5.69 -2.76
C LEU A 576 22.68 -5.73 -4.15
N LEU A 577 23.68 -6.59 -4.35
CA LEU A 577 24.33 -6.81 -5.63
C LEU A 577 23.83 -8.10 -6.29
N PHE A 578 23.11 -7.94 -7.40
CA PHE A 578 22.66 -9.02 -8.27
C PHE A 578 23.66 -9.15 -9.43
N PRO A 579 24.30 -10.29 -9.64
CA PRO A 579 25.37 -10.45 -10.62
C PRO A 579 24.87 -10.55 -12.05
N ASP A 580 23.62 -10.96 -12.26
CA ASP A 580 23.03 -11.19 -13.56
C ASP A 580 21.58 -10.73 -13.60
N VAL A 581 21.30 -9.69 -14.41
CA VAL A 581 19.99 -9.07 -14.58
C VAL A 581 19.81 -8.72 -16.04
N ASP A 582 18.67 -9.06 -16.60
CA ASP A 582 18.29 -8.66 -17.95
C ASP A 582 17.89 -7.17 -17.98
N ILE A 583 18.67 -6.40 -18.72
CA ILE A 583 18.48 -4.96 -18.87
C ILE A 583 17.94 -4.70 -20.26
N ARG A 584 16.82 -4.04 -20.35
CA ARG A 584 16.18 -3.67 -21.62
C ARG A 584 16.07 -2.16 -21.71
N ARG A 585 16.20 -1.70 -22.94
CA ARG A 585 15.82 -0.33 -23.27
C ARG A 585 14.31 -0.23 -23.24
N GLN A 586 13.78 0.78 -22.53
CA GLN A 586 12.35 1.06 -22.50
C GLN A 586 11.83 1.29 -23.93
N PRO A 587 10.86 0.49 -24.40
CA PRO A 587 10.28 0.68 -25.72
C PRO A 587 9.35 1.90 -25.72
N GLY A 588 9.20 2.57 -26.86
CA GLY A 588 8.12 3.52 -27.06
C GLY A 588 8.41 4.60 -28.10
N LYS A 589 7.33 5.03 -28.74
CA LYS A 589 7.27 6.32 -29.44
C LYS A 589 6.76 7.33 -28.43
N HIS A 590 7.61 8.25 -28.06
CA HIS A 590 7.26 9.29 -27.09
C HIS A 590 6.64 10.50 -27.80
N ARG A 591 5.67 11.15 -27.16
CA ARG A 591 5.18 12.47 -27.62
C ARG A 591 6.30 13.49 -27.41
N LYS A 592 6.46 14.41 -28.37
CA LYS A 592 7.42 15.50 -28.21
C LYS A 592 7.13 16.32 -26.94
N PRO A 593 8.17 16.87 -26.30
CA PRO A 593 7.97 17.79 -25.19
C PRO A 593 7.19 19.04 -25.62
N PRO A 594 6.76 19.88 -24.67
CA PRO A 594 6.06 21.14 -24.96
C PRO A 594 6.83 21.97 -26.00
N VAL A 595 6.11 22.54 -26.96
CA VAL A 595 6.71 23.32 -28.07
C VAL A 595 7.32 24.63 -27.57
N TYR A 596 6.69 25.25 -26.59
CA TYR A 596 7.17 26.48 -25.96
C TYR A 596 7.93 26.16 -24.66
N PRO A 597 8.96 26.97 -24.34
CA PRO A 597 9.64 26.82 -23.07
C PRO A 597 8.69 27.11 -21.90
N SER A 598 8.99 26.53 -20.74
CA SER A 598 8.25 26.80 -19.50
C SER A 598 8.23 28.30 -19.21
N PRO A 599 7.10 28.88 -18.80
CA PRO A 599 7.07 30.28 -18.38
C PRO A 599 8.00 30.57 -17.21
N LEU A 600 8.38 29.57 -16.42
CA LEU A 600 9.37 29.70 -15.36
C LEU A 600 10.81 29.84 -15.89
N ALA A 601 11.06 29.49 -17.16
CA ALA A 601 12.36 29.68 -17.82
C ALA A 601 12.51 31.09 -18.45
N LEU A 602 11.44 31.84 -18.52
CA LEU A 602 11.44 33.21 -19.08
C LEU A 602 11.81 34.21 -17.98
N PRO A 603 12.58 35.27 -18.27
CA PRO A 603 12.73 36.38 -17.34
C PRO A 603 11.35 36.93 -16.96
N ALA A 604 11.19 37.29 -15.67
CA ALA A 604 9.94 37.88 -15.21
C ALA A 604 9.55 39.09 -16.12
N PRO A 605 8.29 39.21 -16.54
CA PRO A 605 7.87 40.38 -17.29
C PRO A 605 8.21 41.65 -16.47
N PRO A 606 8.65 42.76 -17.10
CA PRO A 606 8.90 43.98 -16.37
C PRO A 606 7.65 44.33 -15.56
N ALA A 607 7.86 44.71 -14.30
CA ALA A 607 6.76 45.14 -13.45
C ALA A 607 5.92 46.15 -14.19
N ALA A 608 4.61 45.91 -14.31
CA ALA A 608 3.71 46.90 -14.94
C ALA A 608 3.88 48.21 -14.19
N GLU A 609 4.36 49.24 -14.90
CA GLU A 609 4.40 50.59 -14.36
C GLU A 609 2.97 50.93 -13.89
N SER A 610 2.85 51.21 -12.60
CA SER A 610 1.61 51.67 -12.02
C SER A 610 1.22 52.97 -12.74
N GLN A 611 0.26 52.90 -13.66
CA GLN A 611 -0.34 54.09 -14.21
C GLN A 611 -0.98 54.85 -13.07
N SER A 612 -0.33 55.94 -12.68
CA SER A 612 -0.87 56.88 -11.73
C SER A 612 -2.23 57.37 -12.26
N PRO A 613 -3.28 57.45 -11.47
CA PRO A 613 -4.57 57.92 -11.93
C PRO A 613 -4.40 59.38 -12.39
N GLN A 614 -4.66 59.63 -13.70
CA GLN A 614 -4.77 60.97 -14.21
C GLN A 614 -5.98 61.63 -13.55
N SER A 615 -5.72 62.71 -12.81
CA SER A 615 -6.76 63.57 -12.23
C SER A 615 -7.63 64.16 -13.34
N PRO A 616 -8.96 64.13 -13.22
CA PRO A 616 -9.83 64.81 -14.21
C PRO A 616 -9.69 66.29 -14.07
N ARG A 617 -9.51 66.97 -15.21
CA ARG A 617 -9.68 68.44 -15.37
C ARG A 617 -11.15 68.80 -15.53
#